data_91c4bcaa25fcef62ee9dca32fd163104
#
_entry.id   91c4bcaa25fcef62ee9dca32fd163104
#
_cell.length_a   1.000
_cell.length_b   1.000
_cell.length_c   1.000
_cell.angle_alpha   90.00
_cell.angle_beta   90.00
_cell.angle_gamma   90.00
#
_symmetry.space_group_name_H-M   'P 1'
#
loop_
_entity.id
_entity.type
_entity.pdbx_description
1 polymer ?
#
loop_
_entity_poly.entity_id
_entity_poly.type
_entity_poly.pdbx_seq_one_letter_code
_entity_poly.pdbx_strand_id
1 'polypeptide(L)'
;MKKISHGGNIYKKAKEMGIQEEDILDFSANISPLGLPEHIRRAMIEAIDGTINYPDPDCSRLKEAISKQDNVPERHITCGN
;
A
#
# COMPACT_ATOMS: atom_id res chain seq x y z
N MET A 1 19.30 18.62 -15.25
CA MET A 1 18.24 18.49 -14.24
C MET A 1 18.50 17.25 -13.40
N LYS A 2 18.63 17.37 -12.09
CA LYS A 2 18.76 16.21 -11.21
C LYS A 2 17.48 15.38 -11.24
N LYS A 3 17.58 14.12 -11.61
CA LYS A 3 16.45 13.19 -11.58
C LYS A 3 16.16 12.83 -10.12
N ILE A 4 14.95 13.16 -9.66
CA ILE A 4 14.50 12.76 -8.32
C ILE A 4 14.36 11.25 -8.30
N SER A 5 15.07 10.58 -7.39
CA SER A 5 14.97 9.14 -7.18
C SER A 5 14.28 8.88 -5.84
N HIS A 6 13.19 8.10 -5.88
CA HIS A 6 12.53 7.62 -4.67
C HIS A 6 13.17 6.31 -4.19
N GLY A 7 13.13 6.06 -2.88
CA GLY A 7 13.51 4.77 -2.31
C GLY A 7 12.55 3.65 -2.71
N GLY A 8 12.91 2.40 -2.39
CA GLY A 8 12.05 1.24 -2.59
C GLY A 8 12.11 0.62 -3.99
N ASN A 9 12.91 1.14 -4.91
CA ASN A 9 13.05 0.56 -6.25
C ASN A 9 14.12 -0.54 -6.26
N ILE A 10 13.79 -1.69 -5.69
CA ILE A 10 14.68 -2.84 -5.61
C ILE A 10 14.98 -3.44 -6.99
N TYR A 11 14.07 -3.36 -7.94
CA TYR A 11 14.22 -3.92 -9.29
C TYR A 11 15.36 -3.23 -10.04
N LYS A 12 15.37 -1.93 -10.05
CA LYS A 12 16.43 -1.15 -10.68
C LYS A 12 17.77 -1.42 -9.99
N LYS A 13 17.76 -1.45 -8.65
CA LYS A 13 19.00 -1.65 -7.87
C LYS A 13 19.58 -3.04 -8.06
N ALA A 14 18.73 -4.07 -8.08
CA ALA A 14 19.15 -5.44 -8.36
C ALA A 14 19.83 -5.54 -9.73
N LYS A 15 19.23 -4.92 -10.74
CA LYS A 15 19.78 -4.89 -12.10
C LYS A 15 21.14 -4.18 -12.16
N GLU A 16 21.28 -3.04 -11.50
CA GLU A 16 22.54 -2.29 -11.43
C GLU A 16 23.66 -3.08 -10.74
N MET A 17 23.32 -3.83 -9.70
CA MET A 17 24.27 -4.61 -8.91
C MET A 17 24.52 -6.02 -9.45
N GLY A 18 23.72 -6.48 -10.41
CA GLY A 18 23.85 -7.83 -10.97
C GLY A 18 23.47 -8.94 -9.99
N ILE A 19 22.56 -8.69 -9.07
CA ILE A 19 22.08 -9.63 -8.05
C ILE A 19 20.58 -9.86 -8.16
N GLN A 20 20.06 -10.86 -7.43
CA GLN A 20 18.62 -11.11 -7.37
C GLN A 20 17.93 -10.11 -6.46
N GLU A 21 16.67 -9.82 -6.72
CA GLU A 21 15.87 -8.88 -5.93
C GLU A 21 15.74 -9.32 -4.47
N GLU A 22 15.63 -10.65 -4.25
CA GLU A 22 15.50 -11.25 -2.92
C GLU A 22 16.76 -11.08 -2.06
N ASP A 23 17.91 -10.83 -2.68
CA ASP A 23 19.19 -10.63 -1.98
C ASP A 23 19.40 -9.18 -1.53
N ILE A 24 18.46 -8.29 -1.85
CA ILE A 24 18.53 -6.89 -1.44
C ILE A 24 17.90 -6.70 -0.07
N LEU A 25 18.67 -6.15 0.86
CA LEU A 25 18.16 -5.65 2.13
C LEU A 25 17.84 -4.17 1.97
N ASP A 26 16.55 -3.85 1.83
CA ASP A 26 16.08 -2.50 1.53
C ASP A 26 15.70 -1.73 2.79
N PHE A 27 16.51 -0.72 3.13
CA PHE A 27 16.23 0.24 4.20
C PHE A 27 15.80 1.63 3.67
N SER A 28 15.55 1.74 2.37
CA SER A 28 15.23 3.02 1.74
C SER A 28 13.76 3.41 1.81
N ALA A 29 12.90 2.53 2.28
CA ALA A 29 11.46 2.75 2.40
C ALA A 29 10.90 2.09 3.67
N ASN A 30 9.77 2.59 4.15
CA ASN A 30 9.09 2.06 5.33
C ASN A 30 8.23 0.84 4.94
N ILE A 31 8.88 -0.31 4.83
CA ILE A 31 8.23 -1.57 4.47
C ILE A 31 8.33 -2.52 5.65
N SER A 32 7.22 -3.19 5.99
CA SER A 32 7.22 -4.19 7.04
C SER A 32 8.10 -5.38 6.67
N PRO A 33 9.09 -5.76 7.50
CA PRO A 33 9.92 -6.93 7.27
C PRO A 33 9.13 -8.25 7.42
N LEU A 34 7.96 -8.21 8.06
CA LEU A 34 7.09 -9.38 8.25
C LEU A 34 6.20 -9.65 7.03
N GLY A 35 6.23 -8.76 6.03
CA GLY A 35 5.41 -8.90 4.83
C GLY A 35 3.94 -8.58 5.06
N LEU A 36 3.10 -9.07 4.17
CA LEU A 36 1.66 -8.84 4.21
C LEU A 36 0.99 -9.80 5.23
N PRO A 37 0.24 -9.27 6.23
CA PRO A 37 -0.52 -10.13 7.14
C PRO A 37 -1.53 -11.00 6.41
N GLU A 38 -1.70 -12.25 6.87
CA GLU A 38 -2.57 -13.23 6.19
C GLU A 38 -4.04 -12.78 6.12
N HIS A 39 -4.55 -12.15 7.15
CA HIS A 39 -5.94 -11.65 7.15
C HIS A 39 -6.15 -10.52 6.13
N ILE A 40 -5.15 -9.69 5.89
CA ILE A 40 -5.20 -8.64 4.87
C ILE A 40 -5.13 -9.28 3.47
N ARG A 41 -4.24 -10.24 3.26
CA ARG A 41 -4.13 -10.98 2.02
C ARG A 41 -5.46 -11.63 1.64
N ARG A 42 -6.10 -12.28 2.59
CA ARG A 42 -7.39 -12.94 2.40
C ARG A 42 -8.49 -11.93 2.04
N ALA A 43 -8.55 -10.80 2.74
CA ALA A 43 -9.51 -9.73 2.43
C ALA A 43 -9.32 -9.17 1.02
N MET A 44 -8.08 -9.01 0.57
CA MET A 44 -7.76 -8.56 -0.79
C MET A 44 -8.23 -9.58 -1.84
N ILE A 45 -8.01 -10.88 -1.61
CA ILE A 45 -8.47 -11.94 -2.51
C ILE A 45 -10.00 -11.92 -2.63
N GLU A 46 -10.71 -11.81 -1.52
CA GLU A 46 -12.18 -11.73 -1.49
C GLU A 46 -12.72 -10.49 -2.20
N ALA A 47 -11.96 -9.40 -2.21
CA ALA A 47 -12.35 -8.15 -2.85
C ALA A 47 -12.14 -8.11 -4.37
N ILE A 48 -11.40 -9.07 -4.94
CA ILE A 48 -11.03 -9.05 -6.37
C ILE A 48 -12.26 -8.95 -7.27
N ASP A 49 -13.30 -9.73 -7.03
CA ASP A 49 -14.49 -9.76 -7.88
C ASP A 49 -15.26 -8.43 -7.86
N GLY A 50 -15.11 -7.65 -6.79
CA GLY A 50 -15.71 -6.31 -6.69
C GLY A 50 -15.02 -5.25 -7.55
N THR A 51 -13.84 -5.55 -8.09
CA THR A 51 -13.08 -4.59 -8.92
C THR A 51 -13.72 -4.27 -10.26
N ILE A 52 -14.73 -5.03 -10.68
CA ILE A 52 -15.53 -4.73 -11.89
C ILE A 52 -16.40 -3.48 -11.72
N ASN A 53 -16.65 -3.07 -10.51
CA ASN A 53 -17.44 -1.89 -10.21
C ASN A 53 -16.56 -0.65 -10.08
N TYR A 54 -17.11 0.52 -10.42
CA TYR A 54 -16.45 1.78 -10.09
C TYR A 54 -16.25 1.89 -8.59
N PRO A 55 -15.11 2.37 -8.14
CA PRO A 55 -14.92 2.63 -6.72
C PRO A 55 -15.86 3.74 -6.23
N ASP A 56 -16.24 3.66 -4.96
CA ASP A 56 -17.02 4.69 -4.32
C ASP A 56 -16.22 6.00 -4.25
N PRO A 57 -16.66 7.07 -4.94
CA PRO A 57 -15.91 8.33 -4.96
C PRO A 57 -15.83 9.00 -3.59
N ASP A 58 -16.75 8.69 -2.69
CA ASP A 58 -16.79 9.25 -1.34
C ASP A 58 -16.00 8.41 -0.32
N CYS A 59 -15.52 7.24 -0.73
CA CYS A 59 -14.80 6.30 0.15
C CYS A 59 -15.57 6.03 1.47
N SER A 60 -16.89 5.93 1.41
CA SER A 60 -17.76 5.91 2.59
C SER A 60 -17.47 4.72 3.51
N ARG A 61 -17.27 3.53 2.95
CA ARG A 61 -16.95 2.32 3.74
C ARG A 61 -15.61 2.43 4.44
N LEU A 62 -14.61 3.01 3.75
CA LEU A 62 -13.28 3.23 4.32
C LEU A 62 -13.35 4.26 5.45
N LYS A 63 -14.05 5.38 5.24
CA LYS A 63 -14.23 6.41 6.28
C LYS A 63 -14.95 5.87 7.51
N GLU A 64 -15.98 5.04 7.30
CA GLU A 64 -16.68 4.38 8.39
C GLU A 64 -15.75 3.47 9.20
N ALA A 65 -14.95 2.66 8.53
CA ALA A 65 -13.99 1.77 9.19
C ALA A 65 -12.94 2.55 9.98
N ILE A 66 -12.37 3.61 9.41
CA ILE A 66 -11.40 4.47 10.10
C ILE A 66 -12.05 5.17 11.31
N SER A 67 -13.26 5.68 11.12
CA SER A 67 -14.01 6.34 12.18
C SER A 67 -14.21 5.43 13.40
N LYS A 68 -14.56 4.19 13.16
CA LYS A 68 -14.71 3.19 14.23
C LYS A 68 -13.38 2.82 14.88
N GLN A 69 -12.35 2.62 14.06
CA GLN A 69 -11.03 2.20 14.54
C GLN A 69 -10.37 3.28 15.39
N ASP A 70 -10.42 4.53 14.95
CA ASP A 70 -9.67 5.64 15.54
C ASP A 70 -10.54 6.54 16.40
N ASN A 71 -11.83 6.25 16.52
CA ASN A 71 -12.81 7.05 17.26
C ASN A 71 -12.82 8.53 16.82
N VAL A 72 -12.82 8.76 15.51
CA VAL A 72 -12.85 10.07 14.87
C VAL A 72 -14.12 10.20 14.04
N PRO A 73 -14.85 11.32 14.10
CA PRO A 73 -16.03 11.52 13.25
C PRO A 73 -15.70 11.41 11.76
N GLU A 74 -16.54 10.76 10.97
CA GLU A 74 -16.33 10.59 9.52
C GLU A 74 -16.10 11.90 8.79
N ARG A 75 -16.77 12.99 9.21
CA ARG A 75 -16.61 14.33 8.63
C ARG A 75 -15.20 14.91 8.78
N HIS A 76 -14.38 14.34 9.67
CA HIS A 76 -12.99 14.75 9.87
C HIS A 76 -12.00 13.90 9.07
N ILE A 77 -12.50 12.97 8.26
CA ILE A 77 -11.68 12.07 7.47
C ILE A 77 -11.76 12.44 6.00
N THR A 78 -10.60 12.65 5.39
CA THR A 78 -10.47 12.86 3.95
C THR A 78 -9.62 11.75 3.37
N CYS A 79 -10.11 11.09 2.32
CA CYS A 79 -9.38 10.08 1.58
C CYS A 79 -8.92 10.68 0.26
N GLY A 80 -7.68 10.44 -0.09
CA GLY A 80 -7.10 10.97 -1.32
C GLY A 80 -5.94 10.12 -1.81
N ASN A 81 -5.49 10.48 -2.99
CA ASN A 81 -4.39 9.80 -3.68
C ASN A 81 -3.18 10.75 -3.74
#